data_38e4405d646670244bbdb5153fa311c2
#
_entry.id   38e4405d646670244bbdb5153fa311c2
#
_cell.length_a   1.000
_cell.length_b   1.000
_cell.length_c   1.000
_cell.angle_alpha   90.00
_cell.angle_beta   90.00
_cell.angle_gamma   90.00
#
_symmetry.space_group_name_H-M   'P 1'
#
loop_
_entity.id
_entity.type
_entity.pdbx_description
1 polymer ?
#
loop_
_entity_poly.entity_id
_entity_poly.type
_entity_poly.pdbx_seq_one_letter_code
_entity_poly.pdbx_strand_id
1 'polypeptide(L)'
;MRPDTPAAHTAEAERLLRTAAQYPEDREPLLLQAAAHLELAGDRPGAAALYDSLLSATPAEPHLIRALKAANLWEYGHEAEARAIIDGLRSARPSDAAPWEIAAETLEAHDELEAAESTLTEAADLLVTSPELPHATQSLLITRHRVRRMLALPHDDWDVQADRLHTGAVPLDELHDPKRLWSLGSEDPAELQAEIDRLRSELGTYRTALSRPFPVAVLHWLEPELDELLAAYPELEAEYPTYRAHLTDIEASLRELSQAGTPNLGIVRATVPSYEAFAASESTHPSNADLLPQYATTLAARGRATAWPPARSAACWCGSSRKYGECHGGAST
;
A
#
# COMPACT_ATOMS: atom_id res chain seq x y z
N MET A 1 -19.63 -9.99 -10.23
CA MET A 1 -18.67 -9.08 -10.90
C MET A 1 -18.32 -8.03 -9.87
N ARG A 2 -17.05 -7.95 -9.46
CA ARG A 2 -16.61 -7.02 -8.42
C ARG A 2 -16.79 -5.59 -8.91
N PRO A 3 -17.23 -4.65 -8.07
CA PRO A 3 -17.19 -3.24 -8.44
C PRO A 3 -15.71 -2.78 -8.40
N ASP A 4 -15.15 -2.54 -9.60
CA ASP A 4 -13.74 -2.14 -9.75
C ASP A 4 -13.62 -0.64 -10.10
N THR A 5 -14.75 0.05 -10.20
CA THR A 5 -14.77 1.46 -10.57
C THR A 5 -15.66 2.27 -9.64
N PRO A 6 -15.39 3.57 -9.44
CA PRO A 6 -16.27 4.43 -8.64
C PRO A 6 -17.75 4.34 -9.04
N ALA A 7 -18.06 4.25 -10.34
CA ALA A 7 -19.43 4.11 -10.81
C ALA A 7 -20.06 2.76 -10.42
N ALA A 8 -19.28 1.68 -10.41
CA ALA A 8 -19.76 0.37 -9.98
C ALA A 8 -20.01 0.35 -8.45
N HIS A 9 -19.17 1.01 -7.67
CA HIS A 9 -19.38 1.18 -6.23
C HIS A 9 -20.64 2.03 -5.95
N THR A 10 -20.87 3.11 -6.69
CA THR A 10 -22.10 3.91 -6.56
C THR A 10 -23.35 3.06 -6.85
N ALA A 11 -23.34 2.27 -7.93
CA ALA A 11 -24.46 1.41 -8.28
C ALA A 11 -24.74 0.35 -7.21
N GLU A 12 -23.68 -0.20 -6.60
CA GLU A 12 -23.80 -1.18 -5.53
C GLU A 12 -24.34 -0.53 -4.24
N ALA A 13 -23.86 0.66 -3.87
CA ALA A 13 -24.41 1.43 -2.76
C ALA A 13 -25.91 1.66 -2.93
N GLU A 14 -26.35 2.09 -4.11
CA GLU A 14 -27.77 2.26 -4.41
C GLU A 14 -28.56 0.96 -4.32
N ARG A 15 -27.98 -0.16 -4.75
CA ARG A 15 -28.60 -1.48 -4.61
C ARG A 15 -28.82 -1.82 -3.13
N LEU A 16 -27.77 -1.66 -2.32
CA LEU A 16 -27.81 -1.93 -0.87
C LEU A 16 -28.81 -1.03 -0.15
N LEU A 17 -28.89 0.26 -0.49
CA LEU A 17 -29.89 1.18 0.06
C LEU A 17 -31.32 0.73 -0.25
N ARG A 18 -31.59 0.27 -1.47
CA ARG A 18 -32.90 -0.29 -1.86
C ARG A 18 -33.20 -1.57 -1.07
N THR A 19 -32.20 -2.44 -0.89
CA THR A 19 -32.36 -3.67 -0.12
C THR A 19 -32.61 -3.38 1.35
N ALA A 20 -31.89 -2.45 1.96
CA ALA A 20 -32.10 -2.02 3.34
C ALA A 20 -33.51 -1.44 3.60
N ALA A 21 -34.12 -0.84 2.59
CA ALA A 21 -35.51 -0.37 2.67
C ALA A 21 -36.54 -1.50 2.61
N GLN A 22 -36.19 -2.63 2.00
CA GLN A 22 -37.06 -3.81 1.88
C GLN A 22 -36.96 -4.76 3.07
N TYR A 23 -35.78 -4.83 3.71
CA TYR A 23 -35.46 -5.74 4.82
C TYR A 23 -35.03 -4.94 6.06
N PRO A 24 -35.98 -4.46 6.88
CA PRO A 24 -35.67 -3.64 8.05
C PRO A 24 -34.82 -4.34 9.10
N GLU A 25 -34.88 -5.67 9.19
CA GLU A 25 -34.10 -6.51 10.10
C GLU A 25 -32.60 -6.49 9.77
N ASP A 26 -32.26 -6.38 8.49
CA ASP A 26 -30.87 -6.32 8.00
C ASP A 26 -30.41 -4.88 7.68
N ARG A 27 -31.20 -3.89 8.09
CA ARG A 27 -31.00 -2.49 7.69
C ARG A 27 -29.63 -1.96 8.09
N GLU A 28 -29.18 -2.19 9.33
CA GLU A 28 -27.92 -1.65 9.86
C GLU A 28 -26.71 -2.18 9.08
N PRO A 29 -26.48 -3.49 8.93
CA PRO A 29 -25.36 -4.01 8.17
C PRO A 29 -25.41 -3.60 6.68
N LEU A 30 -26.58 -3.54 6.06
CA LEU A 30 -26.72 -3.10 4.68
C LEU A 30 -26.37 -1.62 4.49
N LEU A 31 -26.72 -0.75 5.42
CA LEU A 31 -26.36 0.65 5.38
C LEU A 31 -24.86 0.87 5.65
N LEU A 32 -24.23 0.08 6.52
CA LEU A 32 -22.78 0.10 6.72
C LEU A 32 -22.03 -0.30 5.44
N GLN A 33 -22.49 -1.36 4.77
CA GLN A 33 -21.93 -1.75 3.48
C GLN A 33 -22.13 -0.66 2.42
N ALA A 34 -23.33 -0.05 2.36
CA ALA A 34 -23.58 1.05 1.43
C ALA A 34 -22.66 2.25 1.69
N ALA A 35 -22.41 2.60 2.96
CA ALA A 35 -21.48 3.67 3.33
C ALA A 35 -20.06 3.34 2.84
N ALA A 36 -19.57 2.11 3.05
CA ALA A 36 -18.26 1.68 2.56
C ALA A 36 -18.16 1.79 1.04
N HIS A 37 -19.21 1.43 0.29
CA HIS A 37 -19.24 1.59 -1.16
C HIS A 37 -19.24 3.07 -1.59
N LEU A 38 -19.95 3.94 -0.89
CA LEU A 38 -19.91 5.38 -1.16
C LEU A 38 -18.50 5.96 -0.94
N GLU A 39 -17.81 5.53 0.10
CA GLU A 39 -16.41 5.93 0.34
C GLU A 39 -15.48 5.47 -0.79
N LEU A 40 -15.62 4.22 -1.24
CA LEU A 40 -14.84 3.69 -2.37
C LEU A 40 -15.19 4.38 -3.70
N ALA A 41 -16.42 4.88 -3.82
CA ALA A 41 -16.84 5.71 -4.95
C ALA A 41 -16.32 7.16 -4.87
N GLY A 42 -15.75 7.56 -3.72
CA GLY A 42 -15.34 8.95 -3.46
C GLY A 42 -16.47 9.85 -2.93
N ASP A 43 -17.68 9.33 -2.73
CA ASP A 43 -18.80 10.08 -2.12
C ASP A 43 -18.73 10.05 -0.59
N ARG A 44 -17.69 10.70 -0.04
CA ARG A 44 -17.48 10.82 1.40
C ARG A 44 -18.62 11.51 2.15
N PRO A 45 -19.21 12.60 1.62
CA PRO A 45 -20.37 13.22 2.26
C PRO A 45 -21.60 12.31 2.30
N GLY A 46 -21.83 11.52 1.25
CA GLY A 46 -22.91 10.51 1.22
C GLY A 46 -22.73 9.45 2.29
N ALA A 47 -21.50 8.94 2.45
CA ALA A 47 -21.16 7.99 3.50
C ALA A 47 -21.38 8.60 4.90
N ALA A 48 -20.90 9.84 5.15
CA ALA A 48 -21.12 10.53 6.41
C ALA A 48 -22.60 10.69 6.77
N ALA A 49 -23.44 11.01 5.78
CA ALA A 49 -24.89 11.11 5.98
C ALA A 49 -25.53 9.75 6.35
N LEU A 50 -25.03 8.63 5.83
CA LEU A 50 -25.49 7.31 6.25
C LEU A 50 -25.09 6.98 7.69
N TYR A 51 -23.86 7.30 8.10
CA TYR A 51 -23.44 7.13 9.50
C TYR A 51 -24.30 7.97 10.44
N ASP A 52 -24.64 9.22 10.09
CA ASP A 52 -25.53 10.08 10.87
C ASP A 52 -26.94 9.49 10.96
N SER A 53 -27.46 8.96 9.85
CA SER A 53 -28.74 8.27 9.82
C SER A 53 -28.78 7.06 10.76
N LEU A 54 -27.72 6.24 10.74
CA LEU A 54 -27.56 5.08 11.61
C LEU A 54 -27.50 5.50 13.08
N LEU A 55 -26.66 6.47 13.42
CA LEU A 55 -26.50 6.96 14.79
C LEU A 55 -27.80 7.57 15.35
N SER A 56 -28.65 8.14 14.49
CA SER A 56 -29.95 8.67 14.88
C SER A 56 -30.99 7.59 15.16
N ALA A 57 -30.78 6.38 14.65
CA ALA A 57 -31.73 5.26 14.74
C ALA A 57 -31.48 4.32 15.92
N THR A 58 -30.63 4.68 16.87
CA THR A 58 -30.24 3.84 18.01
C THR A 58 -29.68 2.48 17.57
N PRO A 59 -28.51 2.46 16.91
CA PRO A 59 -27.92 1.26 16.35
C PRO A 59 -27.43 0.29 17.43
N ALA A 60 -27.20 -0.97 17.04
CA ALA A 60 -26.64 -2.00 17.91
C ALA A 60 -25.21 -1.65 18.35
N GLU A 61 -24.40 -1.11 17.42
CA GLU A 61 -22.97 -0.82 17.64
C GLU A 61 -22.63 0.68 17.45
N PRO A 62 -23.12 1.58 18.30
CA PRO A 62 -22.96 3.01 18.11
C PRO A 62 -21.51 3.49 18.15
N HIS A 63 -20.64 2.81 18.87
CA HIS A 63 -19.22 3.17 18.97
C HIS A 63 -18.46 2.77 17.71
N LEU A 64 -18.76 1.62 17.12
CA LEU A 64 -18.22 1.20 15.84
C LEU A 64 -18.56 2.20 14.74
N ILE A 65 -19.84 2.58 14.65
CA ILE A 65 -20.32 3.54 13.65
C ILE A 65 -19.64 4.91 13.81
N ARG A 66 -19.43 5.37 15.06
CA ARG A 66 -18.69 6.60 15.32
C ARG A 66 -17.24 6.50 14.86
N ALA A 67 -16.58 5.39 15.12
CA ALA A 67 -15.20 5.17 14.67
C ALA A 67 -15.09 5.21 13.14
N LEU A 68 -15.97 4.50 12.44
CA LEU A 68 -16.06 4.53 10.98
C LEU A 68 -16.35 5.94 10.44
N LYS A 69 -17.27 6.67 11.07
CA LYS A 69 -17.55 8.06 10.72
C LYS A 69 -16.32 8.95 10.91
N ALA A 70 -15.56 8.80 11.99
CA ALA A 70 -14.34 9.58 12.22
C ALA A 70 -13.30 9.30 11.15
N ALA A 71 -13.08 8.04 10.78
CA ALA A 71 -12.19 7.67 9.69
C ALA A 71 -12.60 8.31 8.35
N ASN A 72 -13.89 8.24 8.01
CA ASN A 72 -14.41 8.86 6.80
C ASN A 72 -14.23 10.39 6.80
N LEU A 73 -14.54 11.07 7.90
CA LEU A 73 -14.41 12.52 8.03
C LEU A 73 -12.97 12.99 7.86
N TRP A 74 -12.01 12.28 8.43
CA TRP A 74 -10.59 12.63 8.33
C TRP A 74 -10.10 12.57 6.88
N GLU A 75 -10.49 11.54 6.16
CA GLU A 75 -10.10 11.31 4.75
C GLU A 75 -10.52 12.45 3.78
N TYR A 76 -11.55 13.23 4.10
CA TYR A 76 -11.94 14.35 3.27
C TYR A 76 -11.82 15.72 3.93
N GLY A 77 -10.92 15.83 4.92
CA GLY A 77 -10.44 17.10 5.45
C GLY A 77 -11.23 17.66 6.65
N HIS A 78 -12.10 16.87 7.27
CA HIS A 78 -12.83 17.25 8.49
C HIS A 78 -12.11 16.78 9.76
N GLU A 79 -10.81 17.02 9.82
CA GLU A 79 -9.91 16.56 10.89
C GLU A 79 -10.40 16.93 12.29
N ALA A 80 -10.78 18.18 12.52
CA ALA A 80 -11.22 18.63 13.85
C ALA A 80 -12.47 17.88 14.36
N GLU A 81 -13.42 17.58 13.46
CA GLU A 81 -14.61 16.80 13.79
C GLU A 81 -14.25 15.34 14.05
N ALA A 82 -13.39 14.75 13.21
CA ALA A 82 -12.91 13.38 13.40
C ALA A 82 -12.20 13.21 14.75
N ARG A 83 -11.29 14.12 15.12
CA ARG A 83 -10.61 14.12 16.42
C ARG A 83 -11.60 14.22 17.57
N ALA A 84 -12.59 15.10 17.49
CA ALA A 84 -13.62 15.24 18.54
C ALA A 84 -14.42 13.93 18.72
N ILE A 85 -14.69 13.20 17.63
CA ILE A 85 -15.35 11.88 17.70
C ILE A 85 -14.42 10.86 18.36
N ILE A 86 -13.14 10.80 17.99
CA ILE A 86 -12.15 9.89 18.57
C ILE A 86 -12.00 10.16 20.09
N ASP A 87 -11.88 11.42 20.49
CA ASP A 87 -11.80 11.81 21.90
C ASP A 87 -13.08 11.42 22.67
N GLY A 88 -14.23 11.57 22.02
CA GLY A 88 -15.52 11.11 22.55
C GLY A 88 -15.58 9.60 22.72
N LEU A 89 -15.03 8.82 21.79
CA LEU A 89 -14.91 7.36 21.88
C LEU A 89 -14.03 6.94 23.05
N ARG A 90 -12.84 7.54 23.17
CA ARG A 90 -11.92 7.29 24.29
C ARG A 90 -12.59 7.59 25.63
N SER A 91 -13.30 8.69 25.71
CA SER A 91 -14.04 9.08 26.93
C SER A 91 -15.19 8.13 27.26
N ALA A 92 -15.86 7.58 26.24
CA ALA A 92 -16.97 6.63 26.41
C ALA A 92 -16.48 5.23 26.84
N ARG A 93 -15.19 4.91 26.61
CA ARG A 93 -14.56 3.64 27.00
C ARG A 93 -15.34 2.40 26.52
N PRO A 94 -15.55 2.22 25.19
CA PRO A 94 -16.28 1.07 24.69
C PRO A 94 -15.66 -0.25 25.15
N SER A 95 -16.54 -1.25 25.42
CA SER A 95 -16.13 -2.59 25.84
C SER A 95 -15.62 -3.47 24.71
N ASP A 96 -15.81 -3.05 23.46
CA ASP A 96 -15.41 -3.77 22.26
C ASP A 96 -14.09 -3.21 21.70
N ALA A 97 -13.25 -4.08 21.17
CA ALA A 97 -11.94 -3.69 20.64
C ALA A 97 -12.03 -2.90 19.31
N ALA A 98 -13.00 -3.25 18.43
CA ALA A 98 -13.13 -2.70 17.10
C ALA A 98 -13.18 -1.15 17.04
N PRO A 99 -13.97 -0.44 17.84
CA PRO A 99 -13.96 1.03 17.84
C PRO A 99 -12.60 1.63 18.17
N TRP A 100 -11.84 1.01 19.07
CA TRP A 100 -10.50 1.45 19.46
C TRP A 100 -9.49 1.24 18.34
N GLU A 101 -9.55 0.07 17.69
CA GLU A 101 -8.64 -0.27 16.58
C GLU A 101 -8.87 0.67 15.40
N ILE A 102 -10.12 0.91 14.98
CA ILE A 102 -10.43 1.83 13.88
C ILE A 102 -9.99 3.26 14.22
N ALA A 103 -10.20 3.71 15.46
CA ALA A 103 -9.73 5.03 15.89
C ALA A 103 -8.20 5.14 15.83
N ALA A 104 -7.48 4.11 16.30
CA ALA A 104 -6.03 4.08 16.27
C ALA A 104 -5.49 3.98 14.84
N GLU A 105 -6.10 3.17 13.99
CA GLU A 105 -5.73 3.06 12.56
C GLU A 105 -5.97 4.38 11.81
N THR A 106 -7.03 5.10 12.16
CA THR A 106 -7.29 6.45 11.62
C THR A 106 -6.18 7.41 12.00
N LEU A 107 -5.76 7.41 13.27
CA LEU A 107 -4.66 8.24 13.75
C LEU A 107 -3.34 7.85 13.07
N GLU A 108 -3.04 6.56 12.95
CA GLU A 108 -1.84 6.05 12.30
C GLU A 108 -1.79 6.43 10.80
N ALA A 109 -2.92 6.32 10.10
CA ALA A 109 -3.00 6.69 8.67
C ALA A 109 -2.69 8.17 8.40
N HIS A 110 -2.78 9.00 9.44
CA HIS A 110 -2.48 10.43 9.38
C HIS A 110 -1.24 10.84 10.19
N ASP A 111 -0.29 9.90 10.37
CA ASP A 111 0.99 10.11 11.03
C ASP A 111 0.92 10.52 12.52
N GLU A 112 -0.22 10.28 13.19
CA GLU A 112 -0.46 10.57 14.62
C GLU A 112 -0.08 9.36 15.49
N LEU A 113 1.13 8.84 15.31
CA LEU A 113 1.55 7.57 15.91
C LEU A 113 1.49 7.56 17.44
N GLU A 114 1.86 8.67 18.12
CA GLU A 114 1.79 8.77 19.58
C GLU A 114 0.35 8.74 20.09
N ALA A 115 -0.57 9.37 19.36
CA ALA A 115 -2.00 9.34 19.69
C ALA A 115 -2.60 7.95 19.45
N ALA A 116 -2.20 7.28 18.37
CA ALA A 116 -2.58 5.90 18.07
C ALA A 116 -2.09 4.93 19.18
N GLU A 117 -0.81 5.04 19.57
CA GLU A 117 -0.24 4.24 20.66
C GLU A 117 -0.99 4.46 21.99
N SER A 118 -1.21 5.72 22.33
CA SER A 118 -1.97 6.07 23.56
C SER A 118 -3.38 5.49 23.54
N THR A 119 -4.06 5.55 22.39
CA THR A 119 -5.42 5.00 22.21
C THR A 119 -5.42 3.48 22.39
N LEU A 120 -4.47 2.77 21.79
CA LEU A 120 -4.35 1.32 21.90
C LEU A 120 -3.91 0.89 23.30
N THR A 121 -3.09 1.67 23.98
CA THR A 121 -2.68 1.40 25.36
C THR A 121 -3.85 1.56 26.31
N GLU A 122 -4.67 2.61 26.18
CA GLU A 122 -5.91 2.77 26.96
C GLU A 122 -6.89 1.62 26.72
N ALA A 123 -7.01 1.16 25.48
CA ALA A 123 -7.85 0.03 25.13
C ALA A 123 -7.33 -1.27 25.76
N ALA A 124 -6.02 -1.51 25.70
CA ALA A 124 -5.38 -2.68 26.31
C ALA A 124 -5.58 -2.69 27.83
N ASP A 125 -5.39 -1.56 28.52
CA ASP A 125 -5.65 -1.42 29.96
C ASP A 125 -7.10 -1.75 30.35
N LEU A 126 -8.04 -1.46 29.45
CA LEU A 126 -9.46 -1.70 29.68
C LEU A 126 -9.87 -3.13 29.37
N LEU A 127 -9.40 -3.69 28.26
CA LEU A 127 -9.95 -4.91 27.66
C LEU A 127 -9.10 -6.16 27.98
N VAL A 128 -7.80 -5.99 28.28
CA VAL A 128 -6.92 -7.11 28.60
C VAL A 128 -7.04 -7.43 30.11
N THR A 129 -8.10 -8.15 30.46
CA THR A 129 -8.39 -8.48 31.87
C THR A 129 -8.07 -9.92 32.25
N SER A 130 -7.67 -10.77 31.27
CA SER A 130 -7.41 -12.20 31.45
C SER A 130 -6.21 -12.65 30.64
N PRO A 131 -5.47 -13.69 31.07
CA PRO A 131 -4.43 -14.32 30.27
C PRO A 131 -4.94 -15.00 29.00
N GLU A 132 -6.18 -15.48 29.02
CA GLU A 132 -6.87 -16.03 27.85
C GLU A 132 -7.61 -14.88 27.15
N LEU A 133 -7.02 -14.41 26.03
CA LEU A 133 -7.53 -13.27 25.30
C LEU A 133 -8.55 -13.68 24.24
N PRO A 134 -9.72 -13.03 24.18
CA PRO A 134 -10.58 -13.12 23.02
C PRO A 134 -9.83 -12.68 21.72
N HIS A 135 -10.23 -13.23 20.59
CA HIS A 135 -9.57 -12.92 19.30
C HIS A 135 -9.47 -11.43 19.02
N ALA A 136 -10.57 -10.68 19.25
CA ALA A 136 -10.59 -9.24 19.04
C ALA A 136 -9.55 -8.48 19.91
N THR A 137 -9.32 -8.94 21.13
CA THR A 137 -8.30 -8.34 22.01
C THR A 137 -6.86 -8.73 21.59
N GLN A 138 -6.71 -9.90 20.96
CA GLN A 138 -5.41 -10.32 20.40
C GLN A 138 -4.99 -9.38 19.26
N SER A 139 -5.91 -9.05 18.35
CA SER A 139 -5.67 -8.10 17.24
C SER A 139 -5.24 -6.73 17.78
N LEU A 140 -5.93 -6.22 18.77
CA LEU A 140 -5.60 -4.95 19.42
C LEU A 140 -4.16 -4.94 19.97
N LEU A 141 -3.72 -6.01 20.65
CA LEU A 141 -2.34 -6.11 21.15
C LEU A 141 -1.32 -6.17 20.02
N ILE A 142 -1.61 -6.90 18.95
CA ILE A 142 -0.74 -6.99 17.76
C ILE A 142 -0.60 -5.61 17.09
N THR A 143 -1.71 -4.88 16.96
CA THR A 143 -1.72 -3.53 16.39
C THR A 143 -0.93 -2.55 17.27
N ARG A 144 -1.16 -2.60 18.61
CA ARG A 144 -0.40 -1.81 19.58
C ARG A 144 1.10 -2.08 19.47
N HIS A 145 1.49 -3.33 19.47
CA HIS A 145 2.91 -3.73 19.34
C HIS A 145 3.53 -3.18 18.05
N ARG A 146 2.81 -3.24 16.93
CA ARG A 146 3.26 -2.69 15.66
C ARG A 146 3.51 -1.18 15.73
N VAL A 147 2.57 -0.41 16.27
CA VAL A 147 2.68 1.05 16.42
C VAL A 147 3.83 1.42 17.36
N ARG A 148 3.98 0.72 18.49
CA ARG A 148 5.10 0.94 19.44
C ARG A 148 6.46 0.69 18.81
N ARG A 149 6.57 -0.32 17.92
CA ARG A 149 7.79 -0.56 17.15
C ARG A 149 8.08 0.56 16.16
N MET A 150 7.08 1.15 15.54
CA MET A 150 7.25 2.31 14.66
C MET A 150 7.77 3.52 15.42
N LEU A 151 7.37 3.69 16.69
CA LEU A 151 7.84 4.71 17.61
C LEU A 151 9.18 4.37 18.30
N ALA A 152 9.75 3.22 18.02
CA ALA A 152 10.97 2.71 18.68
C ALA A 152 10.86 2.66 20.22
N LEU A 153 9.68 2.43 20.77
CA LEU A 153 9.46 2.32 22.20
C LEU A 153 10.01 1.00 22.75
N PRO A 154 10.48 0.96 24.02
CA PRO A 154 10.91 -0.26 24.66
C PRO A 154 9.77 -1.29 24.73
N HIS A 155 10.10 -2.58 24.58
CA HIS A 155 9.14 -3.67 24.76
C HIS A 155 8.63 -3.71 26.20
N ASP A 156 7.32 -3.91 26.34
CA ASP A 156 6.67 -4.22 27.61
C ASP A 156 6.07 -5.65 27.60
N ASP A 157 5.38 -6.01 28.68
CA ASP A 157 4.82 -7.36 28.86
C ASP A 157 3.74 -7.66 27.80
N TRP A 158 2.99 -6.67 27.32
CA TRP A 158 1.99 -6.84 26.27
C TRP A 158 2.65 -7.00 24.90
N ASP A 159 3.76 -6.33 24.65
CA ASP A 159 4.53 -6.53 23.41
C ASP A 159 5.08 -7.96 23.35
N VAL A 160 5.58 -8.49 24.48
CA VAL A 160 6.01 -9.89 24.59
C VAL A 160 4.85 -10.86 24.36
N GLN A 161 3.65 -10.52 24.81
CA GLN A 161 2.46 -11.33 24.55
C GLN A 161 2.04 -11.25 23.07
N ALA A 162 2.06 -10.07 22.46
CA ALA A 162 1.77 -9.89 21.05
C ALA A 162 2.71 -10.68 20.15
N ASP A 163 4.02 -10.74 20.48
CA ASP A 163 4.98 -11.57 19.75
C ASP A 163 4.60 -13.07 19.76
N ARG A 164 4.05 -13.57 20.85
CA ARG A 164 3.59 -14.96 20.99
C ARG A 164 2.32 -15.24 20.19
N LEU A 165 1.46 -14.23 20.05
CA LEU A 165 0.20 -14.31 19.30
C LEU A 165 0.42 -14.19 17.79
N HIS A 166 1.53 -13.61 17.36
CA HIS A 166 1.78 -13.32 15.95
C HIS A 166 2.08 -14.59 15.17
N THR A 167 1.03 -15.29 14.75
CA THR A 167 1.10 -16.52 13.94
C THR A 167 1.28 -16.25 12.44
N GLY A 168 1.26 -14.99 12.01
CA GLY A 168 1.25 -14.58 10.60
C GLY A 168 -0.10 -14.79 9.90
N ALA A 169 -1.12 -15.23 10.62
CA ALA A 169 -2.49 -15.35 10.11
C ALA A 169 -3.33 -14.18 10.65
N VAL A 170 -4.06 -13.48 9.78
CA VAL A 170 -5.09 -12.51 10.15
C VAL A 170 -6.44 -13.23 10.00
N PRO A 171 -7.17 -13.52 11.08
CA PRO A 171 -8.53 -14.04 11.00
C PRO A 171 -9.44 -13.02 10.28
N LEU A 172 -10.43 -13.53 9.53
CA LEU A 172 -11.35 -12.67 8.76
C LEU A 172 -12.27 -11.84 9.66
N ASP A 173 -12.57 -12.34 10.84
CA ASP A 173 -13.38 -11.67 11.87
C ASP A 173 -12.66 -10.47 12.53
N GLU A 174 -11.34 -10.32 12.30
CA GLU A 174 -10.59 -9.13 12.70
C GLU A 174 -10.68 -7.98 11.68
N LEU A 175 -11.28 -8.20 10.53
CA LEU A 175 -11.49 -7.16 9.52
C LEU A 175 -12.78 -6.38 9.83
N HIS A 176 -12.70 -5.50 10.81
CA HIS A 176 -13.85 -4.72 11.28
C HIS A 176 -14.29 -3.63 10.30
N ASP A 177 -13.38 -3.12 9.48
CA ASP A 177 -13.71 -2.14 8.46
C ASP A 177 -14.29 -2.85 7.22
N PRO A 178 -15.57 -2.59 6.88
CA PRO A 178 -16.17 -3.14 5.65
C PRO A 178 -15.34 -2.87 4.39
N LYS A 179 -14.63 -1.74 4.31
CA LYS A 179 -13.75 -1.42 3.19
C LYS A 179 -12.62 -2.42 3.03
N ARG A 180 -12.09 -2.96 4.12
CA ARG A 180 -11.03 -3.99 4.08
C ARG A 180 -11.55 -5.29 3.49
N LEU A 181 -12.76 -5.71 3.88
CA LEU A 181 -13.43 -6.86 3.27
C LEU A 181 -13.63 -6.65 1.78
N TRP A 182 -14.07 -5.47 1.37
CA TRP A 182 -14.28 -5.12 -0.03
C TRP A 182 -12.98 -5.05 -0.84
N SER A 183 -11.90 -4.53 -0.25
CA SER A 183 -10.59 -4.49 -0.92
C SER A 183 -10.02 -5.88 -1.20
N LEU A 184 -10.41 -6.87 -0.41
CA LEU A 184 -10.07 -8.28 -0.63
C LEU A 184 -10.94 -8.94 -1.70
N GLY A 185 -12.07 -8.32 -2.06
CA GLY A 185 -12.77 -8.61 -3.30
C GLY A 185 -13.76 -9.76 -3.29
N SER A 186 -14.16 -10.31 -2.14
CA SER A 186 -15.23 -11.31 -2.02
C SER A 186 -15.83 -11.27 -0.61
N GLU A 187 -17.07 -11.69 -0.47
CA GLU A 187 -17.73 -11.96 0.81
C GLU A 187 -17.63 -13.44 1.21
N ASP A 188 -17.13 -14.29 0.31
CA ASP A 188 -16.92 -15.72 0.61
C ASP A 188 -15.65 -15.90 1.46
N PRO A 189 -15.76 -16.42 2.68
CA PRO A 189 -14.62 -16.64 3.57
C PRO A 189 -13.50 -17.49 2.94
N ALA A 190 -13.84 -18.46 2.10
CA ALA A 190 -12.86 -19.30 1.45
C ALA A 190 -12.08 -18.54 0.36
N GLU A 191 -12.77 -17.70 -0.43
CA GLU A 191 -12.13 -16.85 -1.43
C GLU A 191 -11.30 -15.76 -0.76
N LEU A 192 -11.78 -15.14 0.32
CA LEU A 192 -11.04 -14.16 1.10
C LEU A 192 -9.76 -14.76 1.69
N GLN A 193 -9.83 -15.97 2.24
CA GLN A 193 -8.65 -16.66 2.75
C GLN A 193 -7.64 -16.96 1.64
N ALA A 194 -8.10 -17.42 0.49
CA ALA A 194 -7.23 -17.67 -0.67
C ALA A 194 -6.54 -16.37 -1.14
N GLU A 195 -7.25 -15.24 -1.15
CA GLU A 195 -6.69 -13.94 -1.52
C GLU A 195 -5.68 -13.43 -0.48
N ILE A 196 -5.97 -13.58 0.81
CA ILE A 196 -5.02 -13.28 1.90
C ILE A 196 -3.75 -14.11 1.74
N ASP A 197 -3.86 -15.40 1.46
CA ASP A 197 -2.69 -16.28 1.28
C ASP A 197 -1.90 -15.90 0.02
N ARG A 198 -2.57 -15.48 -1.05
CA ARG A 198 -1.93 -14.94 -2.24
C ARG A 198 -1.16 -13.66 -1.93
N LEU A 199 -1.77 -12.70 -1.28
CA LEU A 199 -1.15 -11.42 -0.90
C LEU A 199 0.03 -11.64 0.07
N ARG A 200 -0.08 -12.57 1.00
CA ARG A 200 1.05 -12.96 1.87
C ARG A 200 2.21 -13.56 1.11
N SER A 201 1.93 -14.43 0.14
CA SER A 201 2.96 -15.01 -0.73
C SER A 201 3.67 -13.91 -1.51
N GLU A 202 2.93 -12.95 -2.05
CA GLU A 202 3.49 -11.79 -2.75
C GLU A 202 4.33 -10.91 -1.82
N LEU A 203 3.84 -10.60 -0.62
CA LEU A 203 4.57 -9.87 0.42
C LEU A 203 5.83 -10.63 0.87
N GLY A 204 5.76 -11.95 1.01
CA GLY A 204 6.91 -12.80 1.32
C GLY A 204 7.98 -12.72 0.23
N THR A 205 7.55 -12.75 -1.04
CA THR A 205 8.42 -12.56 -2.20
C THR A 205 9.04 -11.15 -2.21
N TYR A 206 8.24 -10.13 -1.92
CA TYR A 206 8.70 -8.74 -1.79
C TYR A 206 9.72 -8.56 -0.65
N ARG A 207 9.44 -9.09 0.54
CA ARG A 207 10.37 -9.06 1.68
C ARG A 207 11.67 -9.78 1.37
N THR A 208 11.62 -10.92 0.67
CA THR A 208 12.80 -11.65 0.23
C THR A 208 13.59 -10.87 -0.81
N ALA A 209 12.92 -10.18 -1.72
CA ALA A 209 13.55 -9.29 -2.70
C ALA A 209 14.20 -8.07 -2.02
N LEU A 210 13.52 -7.47 -1.03
CA LEU A 210 14.02 -6.32 -0.26
C LEU A 210 15.12 -6.71 0.75
N SER A 211 15.18 -7.95 1.21
CA SER A 211 16.26 -8.44 2.08
C SER A 211 17.58 -8.65 1.35
N ARG A 212 17.58 -8.68 0.01
CA ARG A 212 18.78 -8.64 -0.84
C ARG A 212 19.01 -7.20 -1.26
N PRO A 213 20.24 -6.67 -1.14
CA PRO A 213 20.53 -5.36 -1.68
C PRO A 213 20.17 -5.40 -3.19
N PHE A 214 19.18 -4.60 -3.58
CA PHE A 214 18.86 -4.47 -5.00
C PHE A 214 20.01 -3.76 -5.71
N PRO A 215 20.26 -4.08 -6.98
CA PRO A 215 21.38 -3.50 -7.71
C PRO A 215 21.18 -2.00 -7.92
N VAL A 216 22.27 -1.24 -7.87
CA VAL A 216 22.31 0.09 -8.45
C VAL A 216 22.16 -0.11 -9.97
N ALA A 217 21.10 0.43 -10.54
CA ALA A 217 20.72 0.13 -11.91
C ALA A 217 20.71 1.37 -12.79
N VAL A 218 21.09 1.17 -14.06
CA VAL A 218 21.03 2.18 -15.11
C VAL A 218 19.90 1.82 -16.08
N LEU A 219 19.15 2.83 -16.55
CA LEU A 219 18.07 2.65 -17.53
C LEU A 219 18.63 2.28 -18.89
N HIS A 220 18.02 1.31 -19.53
CA HIS A 220 18.23 0.96 -20.92
C HIS A 220 16.90 1.06 -21.68
N TRP A 221 16.81 2.06 -22.53
CA TRP A 221 15.77 2.19 -23.54
C TRP A 221 16.16 1.40 -24.78
N LEU A 222 15.26 0.58 -25.32
CA LEU A 222 15.44 0.02 -26.65
C LEU A 222 15.26 1.15 -27.69
N GLU A 223 15.90 1.03 -28.86
CA GLU A 223 15.85 2.10 -29.86
C GLU A 223 14.43 2.59 -30.20
N PRO A 224 13.43 1.71 -30.45
CA PRO A 224 12.05 2.16 -30.69
C PRO A 224 11.42 2.86 -29.47
N GLU A 225 11.71 2.41 -28.27
CA GLU A 225 11.20 3.03 -27.04
C GLU A 225 11.86 4.40 -26.79
N LEU A 226 13.15 4.53 -27.11
CA LEU A 226 13.84 5.82 -27.01
C LEU A 226 13.29 6.83 -28.01
N ASP A 227 13.05 6.38 -29.25
CA ASP A 227 12.47 7.24 -30.29
C ASP A 227 11.06 7.69 -29.89
N GLU A 228 10.24 6.80 -29.33
CA GLU A 228 8.90 7.13 -28.82
C GLU A 228 8.98 8.10 -27.64
N LEU A 229 9.91 7.86 -26.69
CA LEU A 229 10.12 8.74 -25.53
C LEU A 229 10.47 10.17 -25.98
N LEU A 230 11.43 10.31 -26.89
CA LEU A 230 11.89 11.62 -27.35
C LEU A 230 10.86 12.32 -28.25
N ALA A 231 10.06 11.57 -28.99
CA ALA A 231 8.94 12.12 -29.74
C ALA A 231 7.84 12.67 -28.80
N ALA A 232 7.58 11.99 -27.67
CA ALA A 232 6.60 12.43 -26.69
C ALA A 232 7.14 13.54 -25.76
N TYR A 233 8.43 13.49 -25.42
CA TYR A 233 9.09 14.37 -24.43
C TYR A 233 10.43 14.90 -24.99
N PRO A 234 10.40 15.87 -25.92
CA PRO A 234 11.62 16.42 -26.56
C PRO A 234 12.60 17.05 -25.56
N GLU A 235 12.13 17.46 -24.38
CA GLU A 235 12.98 18.04 -23.32
C GLU A 235 14.04 17.05 -22.83
N LEU A 236 13.83 15.75 -23.02
CA LEU A 236 14.77 14.70 -22.64
C LEU A 236 15.87 14.44 -23.68
N GLU A 237 15.86 15.14 -24.82
CA GLU A 237 16.94 15.02 -25.83
C GLU A 237 18.34 15.37 -25.28
N ALA A 238 18.40 16.23 -24.27
CA ALA A 238 19.64 16.58 -23.61
C ALA A 238 20.28 15.37 -22.88
N GLU A 239 19.44 14.48 -22.33
CA GLU A 239 19.87 13.26 -21.64
C GLU A 239 20.19 12.13 -22.62
N TYR A 240 19.55 12.12 -23.79
CA TYR A 240 19.64 11.06 -24.78
C TYR A 240 19.88 11.63 -26.19
N PRO A 241 21.07 12.19 -26.48
CA PRO A 241 21.32 12.85 -27.76
C PRO A 241 21.26 11.90 -28.96
N THR A 242 21.62 10.64 -28.77
CA THR A 242 21.49 9.56 -29.77
C THR A 242 21.41 8.21 -29.10
N TYR A 243 20.76 7.22 -29.73
CA TYR A 243 20.72 5.85 -29.24
C TYR A 243 22.13 5.26 -29.02
N ARG A 244 23.07 5.54 -29.91
CA ARG A 244 24.46 5.09 -29.78
C ARG A 244 25.15 5.71 -28.56
N ALA A 245 24.94 7.00 -28.30
CA ALA A 245 25.47 7.67 -27.12
C ALA A 245 24.88 7.02 -25.87
N HIS A 246 23.55 6.82 -25.80
CA HIS A 246 22.87 6.15 -24.71
C HIS A 246 23.50 4.79 -24.36
N LEU A 247 23.77 3.93 -25.36
CA LEU A 247 24.42 2.63 -25.11
C LEU A 247 25.84 2.78 -24.58
N THR A 248 26.57 3.79 -25.05
CA THR A 248 27.93 4.08 -24.58
C THR A 248 27.94 4.57 -23.16
N ASP A 249 27.02 5.46 -22.81
CA ASP A 249 26.91 6.07 -21.51
C ASP A 249 26.48 5.04 -20.43
N ILE A 250 25.60 4.09 -20.76
CA ILE A 250 25.27 2.97 -19.88
C ILE A 250 26.53 2.19 -19.49
N GLU A 251 27.31 1.77 -20.48
CA GLU A 251 28.53 0.97 -20.21
C GLU A 251 29.59 1.78 -19.48
N ALA A 252 29.76 3.07 -19.80
CA ALA A 252 30.68 3.96 -19.11
C ALA A 252 30.31 4.18 -17.64
N SER A 253 29.05 4.51 -17.38
CA SER A 253 28.54 4.72 -16.02
C SER A 253 28.68 3.48 -15.16
N LEU A 254 28.35 2.30 -15.68
CA LEU A 254 28.47 1.04 -14.94
C LEU A 254 29.94 0.68 -14.67
N ARG A 255 30.85 0.98 -15.58
CA ARG A 255 32.30 0.80 -15.35
C ARG A 255 32.82 1.75 -14.29
N GLU A 256 32.42 3.00 -14.33
CA GLU A 256 32.80 4.00 -13.32
C GLU A 256 32.33 3.59 -11.93
N LEU A 257 31.04 3.21 -11.78
CA LEU A 257 30.48 2.72 -10.54
C LEU A 257 31.20 1.46 -10.03
N SER A 258 31.55 0.54 -10.93
CA SER A 258 32.33 -0.65 -10.57
C SER A 258 33.74 -0.30 -10.09
N GLN A 259 34.42 0.64 -10.74
CA GLN A 259 35.74 1.11 -10.34
C GLN A 259 35.69 1.85 -8.99
N ALA A 260 34.59 2.55 -8.72
CA ALA A 260 34.31 3.16 -7.42
C ALA A 260 33.97 2.16 -6.31
N GLY A 261 33.90 0.85 -6.62
CA GLY A 261 33.63 -0.22 -5.66
C GLY A 261 32.15 -0.42 -5.35
N THR A 262 31.22 0.10 -6.17
CA THR A 262 29.77 -0.10 -5.98
C THR A 262 29.41 -1.56 -6.27
N PRO A 263 28.88 -2.31 -5.29
CA PRO A 263 28.47 -3.68 -5.51
C PRO A 263 27.10 -3.75 -6.21
N ASN A 264 26.76 -4.93 -6.75
CA ASN A 264 25.44 -5.24 -7.31
C ASN A 264 24.97 -4.22 -8.36
N LEU A 265 25.73 -4.07 -9.42
CA LEU A 265 25.34 -3.23 -10.55
C LEU A 265 24.38 -3.96 -11.48
N GLY A 266 23.45 -3.24 -12.07
CA GLY A 266 22.45 -3.80 -12.96
C GLY A 266 22.00 -2.86 -14.07
N ILE A 267 21.29 -3.43 -15.03
CA ILE A 267 20.64 -2.70 -16.14
C ILE A 267 19.15 -3.03 -16.07
N VAL A 268 18.30 -2.02 -16.11
CA VAL A 268 16.84 -2.18 -16.17
C VAL A 268 16.30 -1.70 -17.51
N ARG A 269 15.47 -2.53 -18.14
CA ARG A 269 14.80 -2.14 -19.38
C ARG A 269 13.63 -1.23 -19.07
N ALA A 270 13.61 -0.08 -19.71
CA ALA A 270 12.55 0.90 -19.64
C ALA A 270 11.59 0.76 -20.82
N THR A 271 10.32 1.13 -20.60
CA THR A 271 9.31 1.30 -21.65
C THR A 271 8.54 2.60 -21.40
N VAL A 272 8.11 3.26 -22.46
CA VAL A 272 7.41 4.55 -22.36
C VAL A 272 6.13 4.43 -21.52
N PRO A 273 5.22 3.45 -21.72
CA PRO A 273 4.02 3.33 -20.91
C PRO A 273 4.30 3.10 -19.42
N SER A 274 5.36 2.34 -19.09
CA SER A 274 5.73 2.10 -17.70
C SER A 274 6.34 3.34 -17.03
N TYR A 275 7.07 4.15 -17.80
CA TYR A 275 7.63 5.42 -17.33
C TYR A 275 6.54 6.48 -17.09
N GLU A 276 5.58 6.58 -18.01
CA GLU A 276 4.43 7.48 -17.86
C GLU A 276 3.58 7.12 -16.64
N ALA A 277 3.33 5.83 -16.43
CA ALA A 277 2.62 5.36 -15.25
C ALA A 277 3.39 5.67 -13.95
N PHE A 278 4.73 5.56 -13.97
CA PHE A 278 5.58 5.95 -12.85
C PHE A 278 5.51 7.46 -12.60
N ALA A 279 5.68 8.29 -13.62
CA ALA A 279 5.60 9.74 -13.52
C ALA A 279 4.23 10.21 -12.96
N ALA A 280 3.15 9.57 -13.40
CA ALA A 280 1.82 9.81 -12.87
C ALA A 280 1.69 9.47 -11.38
N SER A 281 2.31 8.34 -10.94
CA SER A 281 2.32 7.97 -9.51
C SER A 281 3.10 8.97 -8.64
N GLU A 282 4.15 9.61 -9.21
CA GLU A 282 4.93 10.65 -8.54
C GLU A 282 4.31 12.06 -8.72
N SER A 283 3.12 12.16 -9.31
CA SER A 283 2.45 13.44 -9.61
C SER A 283 3.34 14.44 -10.33
N THR A 284 4.23 13.95 -11.20
CA THR A 284 5.25 14.74 -11.91
C THR A 284 5.14 14.51 -13.41
N HIS A 285 5.49 15.53 -14.21
CA HIS A 285 5.45 15.40 -15.67
C HIS A 285 6.60 14.52 -16.18
N PRO A 286 6.38 13.61 -17.15
CA PRO A 286 7.43 12.72 -17.68
C PRO A 286 8.63 13.42 -18.31
N SER A 287 8.53 14.68 -18.71
CA SER A 287 9.67 15.46 -19.22
C SER A 287 10.70 15.85 -18.16
N ASN A 288 10.40 15.62 -16.87
CA ASN A 288 11.37 15.90 -15.80
C ASN A 288 12.45 14.82 -15.73
N ALA A 289 13.68 15.17 -16.12
CA ALA A 289 14.82 14.25 -16.13
C ALA A 289 15.16 13.68 -14.72
N ASP A 290 14.83 14.37 -13.62
CA ASP A 290 15.08 13.91 -12.26
C ASP A 290 14.29 12.65 -11.91
N LEU A 291 13.25 12.31 -12.69
CA LEU A 291 12.49 11.06 -12.51
C LEU A 291 13.26 9.83 -13.03
N LEU A 292 14.16 9.98 -13.97
CA LEU A 292 14.85 8.85 -14.61
C LEU A 292 15.63 7.97 -13.61
N PRO A 293 16.47 8.53 -12.70
CA PRO A 293 17.15 7.74 -11.68
C PRO A 293 16.17 7.08 -10.69
N GLN A 294 15.08 7.75 -10.34
CA GLN A 294 14.07 7.24 -9.43
C GLN A 294 13.32 6.06 -10.06
N TYR A 295 12.98 6.18 -11.35
CA TYR A 295 12.36 5.10 -12.11
C TYR A 295 13.30 3.88 -12.24
N ALA A 296 14.59 4.09 -12.51
CA ALA A 296 15.60 3.03 -12.53
C ALA A 296 15.64 2.28 -11.19
N THR A 297 15.69 3.02 -10.09
CA THR A 297 15.70 2.48 -8.73
C THR A 297 14.43 1.66 -8.45
N THR A 298 13.27 2.17 -8.85
CA THR A 298 11.98 1.49 -8.68
C THR A 298 11.92 0.17 -9.46
N LEU A 299 12.40 0.15 -10.71
CA LEU A 299 12.48 -1.07 -11.51
C LEU A 299 13.45 -2.09 -10.91
N ALA A 300 14.60 -1.63 -10.41
CA ALA A 300 15.58 -2.48 -9.74
C ALA A 300 15.01 -3.10 -8.45
N ALA A 301 14.32 -2.33 -7.63
CA ALA A 301 13.64 -2.80 -6.42
C ALA A 301 12.56 -3.85 -6.73
N ARG A 302 11.90 -3.75 -7.88
CA ARG A 302 10.93 -4.74 -8.37
C ARG A 302 11.57 -5.99 -8.99
N GLY A 303 12.90 -6.16 -8.86
CA GLY A 303 13.63 -7.32 -9.36
C GLY A 303 13.77 -7.39 -10.89
N ARG A 304 13.59 -6.25 -11.59
CA ARG A 304 13.70 -6.19 -13.07
C ARG A 304 15.10 -5.91 -13.59
N ALA A 305 16.09 -5.82 -12.70
CA ALA A 305 17.47 -5.57 -13.08
C ALA A 305 18.16 -6.86 -13.58
N THR A 306 18.84 -6.73 -14.71
CA THR A 306 19.79 -7.73 -15.20
C THR A 306 21.17 -7.39 -14.64
N ALA A 307 21.83 -8.37 -14.00
CA ALA A 307 23.14 -8.14 -13.39
C ALA A 307 24.20 -7.71 -14.42
N TRP A 308 25.02 -6.75 -14.03
CA TRP A 308 26.15 -6.30 -14.82
C TRP A 308 27.46 -6.47 -14.00
N PRO A 309 28.61 -6.88 -14.65
CA PRO A 309 28.74 -7.27 -16.05
C PRO A 309 28.18 -8.70 -16.29
N PRO A 310 27.59 -8.96 -17.46
CA PRO A 310 27.29 -10.32 -17.86
C PRO A 310 28.57 -11.15 -18.06
N ALA A 311 28.46 -12.48 -18.04
CA ALA A 311 29.57 -13.32 -18.44
C ALA A 311 30.01 -13.01 -19.89
N ARG A 312 31.30 -13.02 -20.17
CA ARG A 312 31.83 -12.66 -21.51
C ARG A 312 31.21 -13.48 -22.66
N SER A 313 30.81 -14.74 -22.36
CA SER A 313 30.14 -15.64 -23.32
C SER A 313 28.63 -15.47 -23.40
N ALA A 314 28.02 -14.73 -22.45
CA ALA A 314 26.60 -14.48 -22.46
C ALA A 314 26.18 -13.46 -23.52
N ALA A 315 24.88 -13.45 -23.88
CA ALA A 315 24.31 -12.45 -24.76
C ALA A 315 24.53 -11.03 -24.19
N CYS A 316 24.84 -10.08 -25.08
CA CYS A 316 25.02 -8.70 -24.66
C CYS A 316 23.69 -8.08 -24.21
N TRP A 317 23.75 -7.30 -23.15
CA TRP A 317 22.60 -6.61 -22.58
C TRP A 317 21.90 -5.64 -23.55
N CYS A 318 22.64 -5.11 -24.54
CA CYS A 318 22.12 -4.16 -25.54
C CYS A 318 21.16 -4.77 -26.58
N GLY A 319 20.94 -6.09 -26.54
CA GLY A 319 20.04 -6.76 -27.50
C GLY A 319 20.63 -7.04 -28.88
N SER A 320 21.93 -6.77 -29.12
CA SER A 320 22.60 -6.97 -30.43
C SER A 320 22.76 -8.43 -30.88
N SER A 321 22.32 -9.40 -30.08
CA SER A 321 22.53 -10.84 -30.29
C SER A 321 24.00 -11.28 -30.29
N ARG A 322 24.94 -10.38 -30.07
CA ARG A 322 26.37 -10.69 -29.93
C ARG A 322 26.70 -11.07 -28.50
N LYS A 323 27.81 -11.78 -28.30
CA LYS A 323 28.33 -12.05 -26.96
C LYS A 323 28.82 -10.74 -26.31
N TYR A 324 28.66 -10.61 -25.01
CA TYR A 324 29.08 -9.41 -24.29
C TYR A 324 30.57 -9.12 -24.50
N GLY A 325 31.45 -10.15 -24.41
CA GLY A 325 32.90 -9.99 -24.64
C GLY A 325 33.30 -9.55 -26.02
N GLU A 326 32.41 -9.65 -27.01
CA GLU A 326 32.61 -9.24 -28.40
C GLU A 326 31.85 -7.94 -28.76
N CYS A 327 31.14 -7.38 -27.75
CA CYS A 327 30.34 -6.18 -27.90
C CYS A 327 30.81 -5.12 -26.88
N HIS A 328 30.01 -4.87 -25.83
CA HIS A 328 30.33 -3.86 -24.82
C HIS A 328 31.40 -4.33 -23.80
N GLY A 329 31.57 -5.63 -23.58
CA GLY A 329 32.62 -6.21 -22.73
C GLY A 329 33.96 -6.41 -23.40
N GLY A 330 34.14 -5.94 -24.65
CA GLY A 330 35.45 -5.89 -25.35
C GLY A 330 36.39 -4.90 -24.65
N ALA A 331 37.71 -5.18 -24.71
CA ALA A 331 38.67 -4.17 -24.27
C ALA A 331 38.50 -2.92 -25.12
N SER A 332 38.32 -1.75 -24.49
CA SER A 332 38.41 -0.46 -25.20
C SER A 332 39.81 -0.34 -25.74
N THR A 333 39.97 -0.41 -27.04
CA THR A 333 41.19 -0.04 -27.74
C THR A 333 41.33 1.46 -27.73
#